data_0e5a29b6de41f2fa6e1915aff4b2d253
#
_entry.id   0e5a29b6de41f2fa6e1915aff4b2d253
#
_cell.length_a   1.000
_cell.length_b   1.000
_cell.length_c   1.000
_cell.angle_alpha   90.00
_cell.angle_beta   90.00
_cell.angle_gamma   90.00
#
_symmetry.space_group_name_H-M   'P 1'
#
loop_
_entity.id
_entity.type
_entity.pdbx_description
1 polymer ?
#
loop_
_entity_poly.entity_id
_entity_poly.type
_entity_poly.pdbx_seq_one_letter_code
_entity_poly.pdbx_strand_id
1 'polypeptide(L)'
;MDLLSEENVKEHVLPEYNMASADITRIKFKDTNKQRAVYKISHLNKNYCLKKVYFDEGNLLFVYSAIEWLFRNNINVPRILPTIHNERFVKYNNMFFILTP
;
A
#
# COMPACT_ATOMS: atom_id res chain seq x y z
N MET A 1 12.88 -12.41 11.72
CA MET A 1 12.29 -11.06 11.74
C MET A 1 11.05 -11.04 10.86
N ASP A 2 9.93 -10.58 11.37
CA ASP A 2 8.69 -10.45 10.59
C ASP A 2 8.67 -9.09 9.89
N LEU A 3 9.00 -9.06 8.61
CA LEU A 3 9.02 -7.82 7.82
C LEU A 3 7.63 -7.24 7.60
N LEU A 4 6.59 -8.03 7.85
CA LEU A 4 5.19 -7.59 7.72
C LEU A 4 4.56 -7.29 9.08
N SER A 5 5.35 -7.20 10.15
CA SER A 5 4.84 -6.77 11.45
C SER A 5 4.34 -5.32 11.38
N GLU A 6 3.37 -5.00 12.23
CA GLU A 6 2.82 -3.65 12.28
C GLU A 6 3.89 -2.61 12.55
N GLU A 7 4.81 -2.89 13.48
CA GLU A 7 5.90 -1.96 13.80
C GLU A 7 6.83 -1.73 12.61
N ASN A 8 7.21 -2.80 11.93
CA ASN A 8 8.15 -2.70 10.81
C ASN A 8 7.54 -1.94 9.63
N VAL A 9 6.28 -2.20 9.33
CA VAL A 9 5.57 -1.50 8.26
C VAL A 9 5.37 -0.03 8.62
N LYS A 10 5.03 0.27 9.86
CA LYS A 10 4.90 1.65 10.33
C LYS A 10 6.22 2.42 10.20
N GLU A 11 7.34 1.78 10.50
CA GLU A 11 8.65 2.42 10.46
C GLU A 11 9.16 2.65 9.04
N HIS A 12 8.88 1.73 8.11
CA HIS A 12 9.50 1.74 6.78
C HIS A 12 8.57 2.11 5.63
N VAL A 13 7.26 1.96 5.81
CA VAL A 13 6.29 2.22 4.73
C VAL A 13 5.49 3.49 4.98
N LEU A 14 4.95 3.68 6.17
CA LEU A 14 4.10 4.83 6.47
C LEU A 14 4.79 6.20 6.33
N PRO A 15 6.10 6.36 6.62
CA PRO A 15 6.75 7.65 6.38
C PRO A 15 6.71 8.11 4.92
N GLU A 16 6.65 7.18 3.97
CA GLU A 16 6.53 7.52 2.55
C GLU A 16 5.19 8.18 2.21
N TYR A 17 4.20 8.06 3.11
CA TYR A 17 2.90 8.73 2.98
C TYR A 17 2.74 9.88 3.98
N ASN A 18 3.82 10.25 4.67
CA ASN A 18 3.78 11.24 5.76
C ASN A 18 2.83 10.84 6.88
N MET A 19 2.78 9.55 7.20
CA MET A 19 1.90 8.96 8.21
C MET A 19 2.66 8.18 9.28
N ALA A 20 3.89 8.61 9.58
CA ALA A 20 4.73 7.91 10.56
C ALA A 20 4.09 7.85 11.95
N SER A 21 3.23 8.80 12.30
CA SER A 21 2.54 8.84 13.59
C SER A 21 1.16 8.16 13.56
N ALA A 22 0.76 7.56 12.45
CA ALA A 22 -0.53 6.91 12.33
C ALA A 22 -0.61 5.64 13.16
N ASP A 23 -1.82 5.25 13.54
CA ASP A 23 -2.08 3.94 14.14
C ASP A 23 -2.22 2.89 13.04
N ILE A 24 -1.66 1.71 13.26
CA ILE A 24 -1.68 0.62 12.29
C ILE A 24 -2.17 -0.65 12.97
N THR A 25 -3.08 -1.37 12.30
CA THR A 25 -3.59 -2.66 12.74
C THR A 25 -3.61 -3.61 11.56
N ARG A 26 -2.94 -4.75 11.69
CA ARG A 26 -2.97 -5.79 10.66
C ARG A 26 -4.28 -6.57 10.76
N ILE A 27 -5.13 -6.47 9.74
CA ILE A 27 -6.46 -7.07 9.75
C ILE A 27 -6.57 -8.34 8.91
N LYS A 28 -5.64 -8.53 7.96
CA LYS A 28 -5.58 -9.76 7.18
C LYS A 28 -4.15 -10.12 6.90
N PHE A 29 -3.83 -11.40 7.12
CA PHE A 29 -2.52 -11.94 6.80
C PHE A 29 -2.70 -13.38 6.35
N LYS A 30 -2.21 -13.70 5.17
CA LYS A 30 -2.18 -15.06 4.68
C LYS A 30 -0.74 -15.47 4.46
N ASP A 31 -0.30 -16.44 5.27
CA ASP A 31 1.02 -17.03 5.13
C ASP A 31 0.95 -18.12 4.04
N THR A 32 0.99 -17.66 2.79
CA THR A 32 1.02 -18.52 1.62
C THR A 32 2.25 -18.16 0.80
N ASN A 33 2.50 -18.89 -0.30
CA ASN A 33 3.58 -18.52 -1.21
C ASN A 33 3.48 -17.09 -1.74
N LYS A 34 2.29 -16.48 -1.64
CA LYS A 34 2.04 -15.14 -2.11
C LYS A 34 1.97 -14.10 -1.00
N GLN A 35 2.06 -14.48 0.24
CA GLN A 35 2.05 -13.63 1.44
C GLN A 35 1.33 -12.29 1.28
N ARG A 36 0.01 -12.30 1.48
CA ARG A 36 -0.81 -11.09 1.42
C ARG A 36 -1.02 -10.53 2.81
N ALA A 37 -0.92 -9.22 2.94
CA ALA A 37 -1.20 -8.54 4.20
C ALA A 37 -2.04 -7.30 3.93
N VAL A 38 -3.00 -7.05 4.80
CA VAL A 38 -3.87 -5.87 4.74
C VAL A 38 -3.85 -5.21 6.12
N TYR A 39 -3.63 -3.91 6.14
CA TYR A 39 -3.55 -3.12 7.36
C TYR A 39 -4.59 -2.02 7.35
N LYS A 40 -5.20 -1.78 8.51
CA LYS A 40 -6.02 -0.59 8.74
C LYS A 40 -5.11 0.51 9.27
N ILE A 41 -5.15 1.66 8.65
CA ILE A 41 -4.37 2.83 9.06
C ILE A 41 -5.34 3.90 9.52
N SER A 42 -5.12 4.43 10.72
CA SER A 42 -5.90 5.56 11.24
C SER A 42 -4.98 6.76 11.44
N HIS A 43 -5.27 7.86 10.76
CA HIS A 43 -4.45 9.05 10.81
C HIS A 43 -5.31 10.30 10.67
N LEU A 44 -5.19 11.21 11.63
CA LEU A 44 -5.92 12.50 11.63
C LEU A 44 -7.43 12.31 11.41
N ASN A 45 -8.04 11.39 12.16
CA ASN A 45 -9.47 11.07 12.11
C ASN A 45 -9.95 10.47 10.78
N LYS A 46 -9.02 9.99 9.96
CA LYS A 46 -9.35 9.31 8.71
C LYS A 46 -8.81 7.89 8.73
N ASN A 47 -9.53 7.00 8.04
CA ASN A 47 -9.14 5.60 7.92
C ASN A 47 -8.65 5.32 6.50
N TYR A 48 -7.61 4.52 6.40
CA TYR A 48 -7.01 4.12 5.14
C TYR A 48 -6.78 2.62 5.16
N CYS A 49 -6.59 2.04 3.98
CA CYS A 49 -6.25 0.64 3.83
C CYS A 49 -4.90 0.53 3.14
N LEU A 50 -3.94 -0.08 3.82
CA LEU A 50 -2.62 -0.36 3.25
C LEU A 50 -2.58 -1.84 2.89
N LYS A 51 -2.24 -2.14 1.64
CA LYS A 51 -2.18 -3.51 1.15
C LYS A 51 -0.78 -3.83 0.64
N LYS A 52 -0.23 -4.95 1.10
CA LYS A 52 0.93 -5.54 0.45
C LYS A 52 0.41 -6.31 -0.75
N VAL A 53 0.90 -5.97 -1.93
CA VAL A 53 0.49 -6.64 -3.16
C VAL A 53 1.56 -7.63 -3.61
N TYR A 54 1.12 -8.74 -4.20
CA TYR A 54 2.00 -9.76 -4.73
C TYR A 54 2.05 -9.65 -6.25
N PHE A 55 2.97 -8.82 -6.71
CA PHE A 55 3.28 -8.71 -8.13
C PHE A 55 4.79 -8.59 -8.25
N ASP A 56 5.36 -9.09 -9.33
CA ASP A 56 6.70 -8.68 -9.70
C ASP A 56 6.66 -7.23 -10.20
N GLU A 57 7.82 -6.62 -10.37
CA GLU A 57 7.91 -5.21 -10.73
C GLU A 57 7.23 -4.90 -12.06
N GLY A 58 7.35 -5.79 -13.05
CA GLY A 58 6.72 -5.60 -14.34
C GLY A 58 5.20 -5.62 -14.26
N ASN A 59 4.63 -6.58 -13.52
CA ASN A 59 3.19 -6.68 -13.33
C ASN A 59 2.64 -5.49 -12.55
N LEU A 60 3.35 -5.01 -11.53
CA LEU A 60 2.92 -3.86 -10.77
C LEU A 60 2.84 -2.61 -11.65
N LEU A 61 3.85 -2.36 -12.48
CA LEU A 61 3.86 -1.22 -13.40
C LEU A 61 2.73 -1.30 -14.41
N PHE A 62 2.42 -2.49 -14.91
CA PHE A 62 1.30 -2.68 -15.82
C PHE A 62 -0.03 -2.36 -15.15
N VAL A 63 -0.26 -2.88 -13.94
CA VAL A 63 -1.49 -2.62 -13.18
C VAL A 63 -1.62 -1.15 -12.85
N TYR A 64 -0.53 -0.51 -12.44
CA TYR A 64 -0.50 0.91 -12.16
C TYR A 64 -0.89 1.73 -13.38
N SER A 65 -0.30 1.44 -14.54
CA SER A 65 -0.59 2.16 -15.78
C SER A 65 -2.05 2.00 -16.19
N ALA A 66 -2.61 0.78 -16.05
CA ALA A 66 -4.00 0.52 -16.37
C ALA A 66 -4.95 1.32 -15.47
N ILE A 67 -4.68 1.37 -14.17
CA ILE A 67 -5.50 2.12 -13.21
C ILE A 67 -5.43 3.61 -13.50
N GLU A 68 -4.25 4.15 -13.79
CA GLU A 68 -4.09 5.56 -14.15
C GLU A 68 -4.85 5.91 -15.42
N TRP A 69 -4.81 5.04 -16.43
CA TRP A 69 -5.55 5.25 -17.67
C TRP A 69 -7.05 5.28 -17.42
N LEU A 70 -7.56 4.31 -16.66
CA LEU A 70 -8.99 4.25 -16.31
C LEU A 70 -9.42 5.49 -15.54
N PHE A 71 -8.61 5.94 -14.60
CA PHE A 71 -8.91 7.12 -13.79
C PHE A 71 -8.99 8.38 -14.67
N ARG A 72 -8.06 8.54 -15.62
CA ARG A 72 -8.05 9.69 -16.54
C ARG A 72 -9.27 9.72 -17.46
N ASN A 73 -9.86 8.56 -17.73
CA ASN A 73 -11.04 8.45 -18.58
C ASN A 73 -12.35 8.43 -17.79
N ASN A 74 -12.30 8.85 -16.52
CA ASN A 74 -13.46 8.94 -15.62
C ASN A 74 -14.16 7.61 -15.39
N ILE A 75 -13.46 6.50 -15.55
CA ILE A 75 -13.98 5.17 -15.24
C ILE A 75 -13.80 4.94 -13.73
N ASN A 76 -14.87 4.46 -13.08
CA ASN A 76 -14.86 4.25 -11.64
C ASN A 76 -13.94 3.08 -11.26
N VAL A 77 -12.80 3.41 -10.66
CA VAL A 77 -11.80 2.42 -10.18
C VAL A 77 -11.41 2.76 -8.75
N PRO A 78 -10.88 1.79 -7.99
CA PRO A 78 -10.34 2.08 -6.66
C PRO A 78 -9.25 3.13 -6.74
N ARG A 79 -9.35 4.13 -5.87
CA ARG A 79 -8.36 5.19 -5.82
C ARG A 79 -7.11 4.71 -5.10
N ILE A 80 -5.94 4.94 -5.70
CA ILE A 80 -4.65 4.67 -5.06
C ILE A 80 -4.05 6.02 -4.68
N LEU A 81 -3.75 6.19 -3.38
CA LEU A 81 -3.20 7.44 -2.88
C LEU A 81 -1.70 7.52 -3.17
N PRO A 82 -1.20 8.71 -3.52
CA PRO A 82 0.22 8.87 -3.82
C PRO A 82 1.07 8.98 -2.55
N THR A 83 2.36 8.62 -2.68
CA THR A 83 3.37 8.92 -1.67
C THR A 83 3.74 10.40 -1.70
N ILE A 84 4.58 10.83 -0.76
CA ILE A 84 5.13 12.19 -0.74
C ILE A 84 5.97 12.50 -1.97
N HIS A 85 6.45 11.48 -2.68
CA HIS A 85 7.19 11.60 -3.94
C HIS A 85 6.30 11.46 -5.18
N ASN A 86 4.98 11.48 -4.98
CA ASN A 86 3.97 11.34 -6.03
C ASN A 86 4.05 9.99 -6.76
N GLU A 87 4.44 8.96 -6.05
CA GLU A 87 4.42 7.58 -6.55
C GLU A 87 3.19 6.85 -6.00
N ARG A 88 2.65 5.90 -6.76
CA ARG A 88 1.42 5.18 -6.38
C ARG A 88 1.68 3.91 -5.59
N PHE A 89 2.93 3.63 -5.28
CA PHE A 89 3.29 2.45 -4.49
C PHE A 89 4.55 2.73 -3.70
N VAL A 90 4.78 1.92 -2.67
CA VAL A 90 6.03 1.90 -1.91
C VAL A 90 6.71 0.56 -2.14
N LYS A 91 7.97 0.58 -2.53
CA LYS A 91 8.79 -0.62 -2.60
C LYS A 91 9.67 -0.68 -1.35
N TYR A 92 9.51 -1.76 -0.59
CA TYR A 92 10.30 -1.99 0.60
C TYR A 92 10.71 -3.46 0.66
N ASN A 93 12.00 -3.74 0.67
CA ASN A 93 12.57 -5.08 0.80
C ASN A 93 11.95 -6.07 -0.20
N ASN A 94 11.87 -5.67 -1.48
CA ASN A 94 11.26 -6.42 -2.59
C ASN A 94 9.76 -6.68 -2.43
N MET A 95 9.11 -5.96 -1.53
CA MET A 95 7.67 -5.98 -1.38
C MET A 95 7.08 -4.66 -1.86
N PHE A 96 5.85 -4.72 -2.39
CA PHE A 96 5.16 -3.53 -2.86
C PHE A 96 3.91 -3.29 -2.04
N PHE A 97 3.69 -2.04 -1.66
CA PHE A 97 2.54 -1.63 -0.87
C PHE A 97 1.77 -0.55 -1.60
N ILE A 98 0.44 -0.59 -1.50
CA ILE A 98 -0.44 0.46 -2.02
C ILE A 98 -1.36 0.92 -0.89
N LEU A 99 -1.70 2.21 -0.91
CA LEU A 99 -2.58 2.82 0.08
C LEU A 99 -3.86 3.30 -0.60
N THR A 100 -5.01 2.93 -0.04
CA THR A 100 -6.33 3.36 -0.52
C THR A 100 -7.12 4.00 0.61
N PRO A 101 -8.08 4.86 0.31
CA PRO A 101 -8.95 5.44 1.35
C PRO A 101 -9.79 4.39 2.06
#